data_473dec32aa13335fef686c680fb33730
#
_entry.id   473dec32aa13335fef686c680fb33730
#
_cell.length_a   1.000
_cell.length_b   1.000
_cell.length_c   1.000
_cell.angle_alpha   90.00
_cell.angle_beta   90.00
_cell.angle_gamma   90.00
#
_symmetry.space_group_name_H-M   'P 1'
#
loop_
_entity.id
_entity.type
_entity.pdbx_description
1 polymer ?
#
loop_
_entity_poly.entity_id
_entity_poly.type
_entity_poly.pdbx_seq_one_letter_code
_entity_poly.pdbx_strand_id
1 'polypeptide(L)'
;MRNESETRAELIDPHLQQQGWAIVPESRIRREYPITKGRLIGSGKRAMPDKADYILQFNNRNVAVLEAKAEGCYYTEGLAQAKDYATRLNLRYAICTNGVKYYMADLQGNEGDITEVPTPEQLWEKLYAVEKKKDPEAFNWEQRFFNVPFETKGGSWELRYYQQNAINKVLKAVANDQKKILITLATGTGKTAVAFQIAWKLFQAKWNINKDGIRSPRILFLADRNILADQAFNAFGAFEDDALVRIKPSEISKKGKVPTNGSIFFTIFQTFMSGEEPNFGQYPKDFFDFIIVDECHRGGAND
;
A
#
# COMPACT_ATOMS: atom_id res chain seq x y z
N MET A 1 -1.01 -17.11 -37.65
CA MET A 1 -1.58 -16.67 -36.36
C MET A 1 -0.44 -16.25 -35.46
N ARG A 2 -0.58 -15.11 -34.81
CA ARG A 2 0.43 -14.55 -33.91
C ARG A 2 0.52 -15.39 -32.63
N ASN A 3 1.73 -15.62 -32.14
CA ASN A 3 1.93 -16.14 -30.80
C ASN A 3 1.54 -15.06 -29.75
N GLU A 4 1.58 -15.39 -28.47
CA GLU A 4 1.16 -14.47 -27.42
C GLU A 4 1.98 -13.18 -27.37
N SER A 5 3.30 -13.29 -27.54
CA SER A 5 4.20 -12.12 -27.54
C SER A 5 3.95 -11.19 -28.73
N GLU A 6 3.74 -11.75 -29.91
CA GLU A 6 3.38 -11.01 -31.13
C GLU A 6 1.98 -10.39 -30.99
N THR A 7 1.01 -11.13 -30.43
CA THR A 7 -0.34 -10.62 -30.17
C THR A 7 -0.30 -9.41 -29.22
N ARG A 8 0.52 -9.49 -28.17
CA ARG A 8 0.71 -8.38 -27.23
C ARG A 8 1.30 -7.15 -27.93
N ALA A 9 2.38 -7.34 -28.70
CA ALA A 9 3.09 -6.23 -29.32
C ALA A 9 2.32 -5.58 -30.49
N GLU A 10 1.66 -6.37 -31.31
CA GLU A 10 1.06 -5.88 -32.55
C GLU A 10 -0.44 -5.55 -32.46
N LEU A 11 -1.17 -6.14 -31.50
CA LEU A 11 -2.60 -5.94 -31.36
C LEU A 11 -2.96 -5.27 -30.04
N ILE A 12 -2.50 -5.80 -28.90
CA ILE A 12 -2.95 -5.34 -27.57
C ILE A 12 -2.30 -4.01 -27.20
N ASP A 13 -0.98 -3.87 -27.34
CA ASP A 13 -0.27 -2.64 -26.97
C ASP A 13 -0.76 -1.43 -27.80
N PRO A 14 -0.90 -1.51 -29.14
CA PRO A 14 -1.46 -0.42 -29.91
C PRO A 14 -2.91 -0.07 -29.55
N HIS A 15 -3.75 -1.09 -29.28
CA HIS A 15 -5.13 -0.87 -28.85
C HIS A 15 -5.17 -0.12 -27.49
N LEU A 16 -4.38 -0.55 -26.51
CA LEU A 16 -4.31 0.13 -25.22
C LEU A 16 -3.85 1.59 -25.37
N GLN A 17 -2.86 1.85 -26.22
CA GLN A 17 -2.41 3.21 -26.52
C GLN A 17 -3.50 4.04 -27.21
N GLN A 18 -4.23 3.47 -28.14
CA GLN A 18 -5.37 4.14 -28.79
C GLN A 18 -6.45 4.52 -27.77
N GLN A 19 -6.65 3.69 -26.74
CA GLN A 19 -7.56 4.00 -25.61
C GLN A 19 -6.95 4.97 -24.58
N GLY A 20 -5.77 5.52 -24.84
CA GLY A 20 -5.11 6.53 -23.98
C GLY A 20 -4.20 5.96 -22.90
N TRP A 21 -4.09 4.61 -22.77
CA TRP A 21 -3.19 4.01 -21.78
C TRP A 21 -1.71 4.26 -22.14
N ALA A 22 -0.93 4.73 -21.16
CA ALA A 22 0.46 5.20 -21.31
C ALA A 22 0.59 6.46 -22.21
N ILE A 23 -0.50 7.10 -22.61
CA ILE A 23 -0.55 8.34 -23.40
C ILE A 23 -1.10 9.47 -22.55
N VAL A 24 -2.25 9.25 -21.92
CA VAL A 24 -2.86 10.23 -21.00
C VAL A 24 -1.93 10.44 -19.80
N PRO A 25 -1.70 11.68 -19.34
CA PRO A 25 -0.93 11.97 -18.14
C PRO A 25 -1.40 11.09 -16.95
N GLU A 26 -0.47 10.65 -16.11
CA GLU A 26 -0.71 9.78 -14.96
C GLU A 26 -1.24 8.36 -15.31
N SER A 27 -1.41 8.00 -16.59
CA SER A 27 -1.71 6.63 -17.00
C SER A 27 -0.44 5.84 -17.30
N ARG A 28 -0.43 4.56 -16.92
CA ARG A 28 0.70 3.67 -17.14
C ARG A 28 0.24 2.25 -17.44
N ILE A 29 1.01 1.56 -18.27
CA ILE A 29 0.89 0.12 -18.50
C ILE A 29 2.11 -0.56 -17.85
N ARG A 30 1.86 -1.41 -16.87
CA ARG A 30 2.91 -2.23 -16.25
C ARG A 30 2.81 -3.64 -16.78
N ARG A 31 3.84 -4.07 -17.52
CA ARG A 31 3.92 -5.41 -18.12
C ARG A 31 4.63 -6.37 -17.19
N GLU A 32 4.31 -7.66 -17.28
CA GLU A 32 4.95 -8.74 -16.52
C GLU A 32 4.95 -8.42 -15.00
N TYR A 33 3.81 -7.93 -14.51
CA TYR A 33 3.72 -7.46 -13.13
C TYR A 33 3.80 -8.64 -12.14
N PRO A 34 4.79 -8.68 -11.23
CA PRO A 34 4.97 -9.79 -10.32
C PRO A 34 3.84 -9.86 -9.29
N ILE A 35 3.11 -10.96 -9.25
CA ILE A 35 2.11 -11.27 -8.23
C ILE A 35 2.77 -12.00 -7.06
N THR A 36 3.52 -13.07 -7.35
CA THR A 36 4.26 -13.83 -6.33
C THR A 36 5.67 -14.14 -6.78
N LYS A 37 6.58 -14.33 -5.81
CA LYS A 37 7.95 -14.82 -6.11
C LYS A 37 8.00 -16.34 -6.35
N GLY A 38 6.85 -16.99 -6.50
CA GLY A 38 6.72 -18.44 -6.58
C GLY A 38 6.71 -19.14 -5.21
N ARG A 39 5.93 -20.22 -5.10
CA ARG A 39 5.83 -21.05 -3.89
C ARG A 39 7.16 -21.78 -3.64
N LEU A 40 7.60 -21.91 -2.40
CA LEU A 40 8.74 -22.77 -2.05
C LEU A 40 8.37 -24.23 -2.29
N ILE A 41 9.13 -24.93 -3.15
CA ILE A 41 8.94 -26.34 -3.53
C ILE A 41 10.04 -27.19 -2.90
N GLY A 42 10.27 -27.12 -1.61
CA GLY A 42 11.32 -27.91 -0.97
C GLY A 42 12.75 -27.50 -1.38
N SER A 43 13.75 -27.92 -0.62
CA SER A 43 15.19 -27.68 -0.90
C SER A 43 15.58 -26.27 -1.35
N GLY A 44 14.82 -25.23 -0.92
CA GLY A 44 15.08 -23.83 -1.28
C GLY A 44 14.71 -23.44 -2.72
N LYS A 45 14.18 -24.35 -3.54
CA LYS A 45 13.69 -24.03 -4.89
C LYS A 45 12.29 -23.39 -4.82
N ARG A 46 12.04 -22.42 -5.70
CA ARG A 46 10.73 -21.78 -5.88
C ARG A 46 10.08 -22.26 -7.16
N ALA A 47 8.75 -22.36 -7.17
CA ALA A 47 7.96 -22.47 -8.38
C ALA A 47 8.17 -21.21 -9.24
N MET A 48 7.77 -21.26 -10.50
CA MET A 48 7.78 -20.07 -11.34
C MET A 48 6.95 -18.96 -10.68
N PRO A 49 7.44 -17.72 -10.70
CA PRO A 49 6.67 -16.60 -10.16
C PRO A 49 5.40 -16.39 -10.99
N ASP A 50 4.27 -16.17 -10.32
CA ASP A 50 3.06 -15.71 -10.99
C ASP A 50 3.25 -14.25 -11.38
N LYS A 51 2.93 -13.92 -12.62
CA LYS A 51 2.97 -12.56 -13.16
C LYS A 51 1.70 -12.29 -13.93
N ALA A 52 1.14 -11.11 -13.75
CA ALA A 52 0.08 -10.62 -14.62
C ALA A 52 0.72 -10.02 -15.89
N ASP A 53 0.14 -10.31 -17.05
CA ASP A 53 0.62 -9.78 -18.33
C ASP A 53 0.61 -8.27 -18.33
N TYR A 54 -0.49 -7.68 -17.85
CA TYR A 54 -0.62 -6.23 -17.74
C TYR A 54 -1.34 -5.81 -16.46
N ILE A 55 -0.84 -4.75 -15.83
CA ILE A 55 -1.58 -3.94 -14.87
C ILE A 55 -1.78 -2.56 -15.47
N LEU A 56 -3.03 -2.16 -15.59
CA LEU A 56 -3.42 -0.81 -15.98
C LEU A 56 -3.43 0.07 -14.73
N GLN A 57 -2.71 1.19 -14.78
CA GLN A 57 -2.52 2.08 -13.66
C GLN A 57 -2.90 3.51 -14.06
N PHE A 58 -3.66 4.19 -13.21
CA PHE A 58 -4.02 5.60 -13.37
C PHE A 58 -3.99 6.33 -12.02
N ASN A 59 -3.49 7.57 -12.00
CA ASN A 59 -3.31 8.37 -10.78
C ASN A 59 -2.59 7.59 -9.66
N ASN A 60 -1.51 6.89 -10.03
CA ASN A 60 -0.71 6.03 -9.16
C ASN A 60 -1.46 4.85 -8.50
N ARG A 61 -2.67 4.52 -8.96
CA ARG A 61 -3.44 3.36 -8.52
C ARG A 61 -3.53 2.31 -9.62
N ASN A 62 -3.40 1.05 -9.26
CA ASN A 62 -3.77 -0.04 -10.13
C ASN A 62 -5.30 -0.07 -10.25
N VAL A 63 -5.82 -0.06 -11.47
CA VAL A 63 -7.27 0.04 -11.74
C VAL A 63 -7.85 -1.20 -12.40
N ALA A 64 -7.03 -1.96 -13.16
CA ALA A 64 -7.43 -3.23 -13.76
C ALA A 64 -6.22 -4.13 -13.98
N VAL A 65 -6.47 -5.44 -14.04
CA VAL A 65 -5.56 -6.44 -14.60
C VAL A 65 -6.05 -6.85 -16.00
N LEU A 66 -5.11 -7.09 -16.91
CA LEU A 66 -5.44 -7.64 -18.23
C LEU A 66 -4.51 -8.83 -18.52
N GLU A 67 -5.13 -9.97 -18.90
CA GLU A 67 -4.46 -11.19 -19.33
C GLU A 67 -4.59 -11.36 -20.83
N ALA A 68 -3.48 -11.65 -21.48
CA ALA A 68 -3.35 -11.83 -22.90
C ALA A 68 -3.29 -13.32 -23.27
N LYS A 69 -3.80 -13.66 -24.44
CA LYS A 69 -3.64 -14.96 -25.09
C LYS A 69 -3.23 -14.77 -26.53
N ALA A 70 -2.65 -15.80 -27.13
CA ALA A 70 -2.33 -15.79 -28.56
C ALA A 70 -3.60 -15.55 -29.40
N GLU A 71 -3.44 -14.89 -30.55
CA GLU A 71 -4.55 -14.54 -31.46
C GLU A 71 -5.47 -15.74 -31.79
N GLY A 72 -4.89 -16.93 -31.90
CA GLY A 72 -5.64 -18.16 -32.22
C GLY A 72 -6.36 -18.82 -31.04
N CYS A 73 -6.12 -18.35 -29.79
CA CYS A 73 -6.76 -18.86 -28.60
C CYS A 73 -8.14 -18.22 -28.40
N TYR A 74 -8.96 -18.88 -27.59
CA TYR A 74 -10.25 -18.30 -27.21
C TYR A 74 -9.99 -17.12 -26.24
N TYR A 75 -10.58 -15.95 -26.54
CA TYR A 75 -10.25 -14.69 -25.85
C TYR A 75 -10.57 -14.70 -24.35
N THR A 76 -11.46 -15.59 -23.86
CA THR A 76 -11.76 -15.74 -22.43
C THR A 76 -10.93 -16.84 -21.73
N GLU A 77 -9.99 -17.48 -22.42
CA GLU A 77 -9.16 -18.55 -21.82
C GLU A 77 -8.36 -18.05 -20.61
N GLY A 78 -7.95 -16.77 -20.62
CA GLY A 78 -7.25 -16.13 -19.49
C GLY A 78 -8.14 -15.62 -18.36
N LEU A 79 -9.48 -15.73 -18.45
CA LEU A 79 -10.42 -15.07 -17.54
C LEU A 79 -10.26 -15.50 -16.08
N ALA A 80 -10.13 -16.81 -15.83
CA ALA A 80 -9.97 -17.32 -14.46
C ALA A 80 -8.68 -16.79 -13.82
N GLN A 81 -7.60 -16.72 -14.58
CA GLN A 81 -6.31 -16.17 -14.16
C GLN A 81 -6.40 -14.66 -13.89
N ALA A 82 -7.03 -13.91 -14.80
CA ALA A 82 -7.27 -12.48 -14.62
C ALA A 82 -8.08 -12.17 -13.34
N LYS A 83 -9.13 -12.94 -13.07
CA LYS A 83 -9.95 -12.81 -11.85
C LYS A 83 -9.16 -13.15 -10.58
N ASP A 84 -8.34 -14.20 -10.59
CA ASP A 84 -7.47 -14.56 -9.45
C ASP A 84 -6.48 -13.43 -9.16
N TYR A 85 -5.82 -12.91 -10.18
CA TYR A 85 -4.88 -11.80 -10.03
C TYR A 85 -5.56 -10.51 -9.56
N ALA A 86 -6.73 -10.17 -10.12
CA ALA A 86 -7.51 -9.03 -9.66
C ALA A 86 -7.90 -9.17 -8.18
N THR A 87 -8.31 -10.36 -7.75
CA THR A 87 -8.64 -10.65 -6.35
C THR A 87 -7.42 -10.48 -5.44
N ARG A 88 -6.28 -11.05 -5.80
CA ARG A 88 -5.03 -10.93 -5.03
C ARG A 88 -4.56 -9.48 -4.91
N LEU A 89 -4.67 -8.70 -5.99
CA LEU A 89 -4.28 -7.30 -6.05
C LEU A 89 -5.36 -6.35 -5.48
N ASN A 90 -6.50 -6.89 -5.03
CA ASN A 90 -7.65 -6.12 -4.57
C ASN A 90 -8.15 -5.13 -5.64
N LEU A 91 -8.20 -5.57 -6.90
CA LEU A 91 -8.72 -4.83 -8.02
C LEU A 91 -10.15 -5.27 -8.34
N ARG A 92 -10.96 -4.34 -8.80
CA ARG A 92 -12.36 -4.60 -9.17
C ARG A 92 -12.49 -5.17 -10.58
N TYR A 93 -11.62 -4.76 -11.51
CA TYR A 93 -11.75 -5.12 -12.92
C TYR A 93 -10.68 -6.10 -13.37
N ALA A 94 -11.12 -7.17 -14.02
CA ALA A 94 -10.29 -8.16 -14.70
C ALA A 94 -10.67 -8.20 -16.18
N ILE A 95 -9.68 -8.07 -17.06
CA ILE A 95 -9.86 -8.07 -18.52
C ILE A 95 -9.08 -9.24 -19.09
N CYS A 96 -9.62 -9.90 -20.10
CA CYS A 96 -8.89 -10.87 -20.90
C CYS A 96 -9.11 -10.65 -22.39
N THR A 97 -8.12 -11.02 -23.21
CA THR A 97 -8.13 -10.74 -24.63
C THR A 97 -7.19 -11.65 -25.40
N ASN A 98 -7.50 -11.89 -26.69
CA ASN A 98 -6.59 -12.44 -27.68
C ASN A 98 -6.16 -11.38 -28.71
N GLY A 99 -6.32 -10.10 -28.39
CA GLY A 99 -6.00 -8.98 -29.28
C GLY A 99 -7.08 -8.64 -30.32
N VAL A 100 -8.06 -9.53 -30.54
CA VAL A 100 -9.16 -9.32 -31.48
C VAL A 100 -10.48 -9.09 -30.76
N LYS A 101 -10.72 -9.83 -29.67
CA LYS A 101 -11.89 -9.71 -28.81
C LYS A 101 -11.47 -9.45 -27.38
N TYR A 102 -12.30 -8.72 -26.66
CA TYR A 102 -12.07 -8.32 -25.29
C TYR A 102 -13.25 -8.72 -24.41
N TYR A 103 -12.95 -9.19 -23.21
CA TYR A 103 -13.93 -9.52 -22.19
C TYR A 103 -13.55 -8.87 -20.87
N MET A 104 -14.50 -8.26 -20.18
CA MET A 104 -14.27 -7.62 -18.89
C MET A 104 -15.18 -8.19 -17.82
N ALA A 105 -14.61 -8.56 -16.70
CA ALA A 105 -15.32 -8.93 -15.48
C ALA A 105 -15.20 -7.81 -14.45
N ASP A 106 -16.34 -7.36 -13.94
CA ASP A 106 -16.46 -6.57 -12.73
C ASP A 106 -16.66 -7.53 -11.55
N LEU A 107 -15.68 -7.68 -10.67
CA LEU A 107 -15.75 -8.62 -9.53
C LEU A 107 -16.83 -8.25 -8.50
N GLN A 108 -17.47 -7.09 -8.63
CA GLN A 108 -18.59 -6.64 -7.79
C GLN A 108 -19.89 -6.48 -8.58
N GLY A 109 -19.92 -6.89 -9.83
CA GLY A 109 -21.04 -6.67 -10.73
C GLY A 109 -21.15 -7.67 -11.87
N ASN A 110 -21.44 -7.16 -13.06
CA ASN A 110 -21.63 -7.96 -14.26
C ASN A 110 -20.32 -8.19 -15.02
N GLU A 111 -20.32 -9.18 -15.87
CA GLU A 111 -19.23 -9.46 -16.79
C GLU A 111 -19.76 -9.71 -18.21
N GLY A 112 -18.95 -9.43 -19.21
CA GLY A 112 -19.35 -9.61 -20.61
C GLY A 112 -18.31 -9.13 -21.61
N ASP A 113 -18.66 -9.31 -22.88
CA ASP A 113 -17.88 -8.81 -23.99
C ASP A 113 -17.86 -7.29 -23.97
N ILE A 114 -16.71 -6.73 -24.30
CA ILE A 114 -16.51 -5.30 -24.51
C ILE A 114 -15.88 -5.09 -25.90
N THR A 115 -16.27 -4.03 -26.57
CA THR A 115 -15.70 -3.67 -27.89
C THR A 115 -14.30 -3.10 -27.75
N GLU A 116 -14.08 -2.36 -26.71
CA GLU A 116 -12.82 -1.64 -26.44
C GLU A 116 -12.50 -1.67 -24.94
N VAL A 117 -11.21 -1.68 -24.61
CA VAL A 117 -10.78 -1.49 -23.22
C VAL A 117 -11.15 -0.07 -22.81
N PRO A 118 -11.84 0.15 -21.66
CA PRO A 118 -12.19 1.49 -21.23
C PRO A 118 -10.96 2.39 -21.06
N THR A 119 -11.12 3.69 -21.34
CA THR A 119 -10.05 4.68 -21.12
C THR A 119 -9.65 4.79 -19.64
N PRO A 120 -8.48 5.35 -19.32
CA PRO A 120 -8.09 5.60 -17.93
C PRO A 120 -9.16 6.36 -17.13
N GLU A 121 -9.73 7.41 -17.70
CA GLU A 121 -10.76 8.23 -17.06
C GLU A 121 -12.08 7.47 -16.87
N GLN A 122 -12.49 6.68 -17.86
CA GLN A 122 -13.70 5.87 -17.75
C GLN A 122 -13.61 4.83 -16.63
N LEU A 123 -12.46 4.12 -16.52
CA LEU A 123 -12.26 3.18 -15.41
C LEU A 123 -12.19 3.91 -14.08
N TRP A 124 -11.54 5.05 -14.04
CA TRP A 124 -11.45 5.88 -12.84
C TRP A 124 -12.82 6.33 -12.34
N GLU A 125 -13.63 6.85 -13.23
CA GLU A 125 -14.99 7.28 -12.88
C GLU A 125 -15.85 6.11 -12.39
N LYS A 126 -15.79 4.96 -13.05
CA LYS A 126 -16.48 3.74 -12.59
C LYS A 126 -16.04 3.27 -11.21
N LEU A 127 -14.75 3.45 -10.86
CA LEU A 127 -14.20 3.02 -9.59
C LEU A 127 -14.51 4.00 -8.44
N TYR A 128 -14.42 5.29 -8.70
CA TYR A 128 -14.27 6.28 -7.64
C TYR A 128 -15.33 7.40 -7.63
N ALA A 129 -16.23 7.49 -8.61
CA ALA A 129 -17.23 8.57 -8.65
C ALA A 129 -18.10 8.61 -7.39
N VAL A 130 -18.52 7.45 -6.90
CA VAL A 130 -19.38 7.34 -5.72
C VAL A 130 -18.62 7.76 -4.46
N GLU A 131 -17.39 7.28 -4.29
CA GLU A 131 -16.54 7.62 -3.13
C GLU A 131 -16.20 9.11 -3.12
N LYS A 132 -15.78 9.64 -4.26
CA LYS A 132 -15.48 11.06 -4.44
C LYS A 132 -16.66 11.96 -4.14
N LYS A 133 -17.87 11.58 -4.56
CA LYS A 133 -19.09 12.33 -4.28
C LYS A 133 -19.52 12.26 -2.83
N LYS A 134 -19.33 11.09 -2.20
CA LYS A 134 -19.73 10.83 -0.80
C LYS A 134 -18.90 11.62 0.19
N ASP A 135 -17.58 11.61 0.03
CA ASP A 135 -16.62 12.29 0.89
C ASP A 135 -15.42 12.80 0.07
N PRO A 136 -15.53 14.02 -0.50
CA PRO A 136 -14.47 14.60 -1.29
C PRO A 136 -13.17 14.82 -0.51
N GLU A 137 -13.25 15.13 0.79
CA GLU A 137 -12.07 15.38 1.61
C GLU A 137 -11.30 14.08 1.86
N ALA A 138 -11.97 13.01 2.30
CA ALA A 138 -11.37 11.69 2.46
C ALA A 138 -10.76 11.19 1.15
N PHE A 139 -11.46 11.36 0.02
CA PHE A 139 -10.96 11.01 -1.29
C PHE A 139 -9.68 11.76 -1.66
N ASN A 140 -9.63 13.08 -1.40
CA ASN A 140 -8.45 13.91 -1.66
C ASN A 140 -7.25 13.48 -0.82
N TRP A 141 -7.45 13.16 0.47
CA TRP A 141 -6.38 12.64 1.33
C TRP A 141 -5.90 11.26 0.86
N GLU A 142 -6.82 10.38 0.52
CA GLU A 142 -6.46 9.09 -0.04
C GLU A 142 -5.62 9.25 -1.31
N GLN A 143 -6.00 10.17 -2.22
CA GLN A 143 -5.23 10.46 -3.42
C GLN A 143 -3.83 11.03 -3.09
N ARG A 144 -3.71 11.93 -2.12
CA ARG A 144 -2.41 12.43 -1.67
C ARG A 144 -1.51 11.30 -1.17
N PHE A 145 -2.04 10.33 -0.42
CA PHE A 145 -1.28 9.16 0.02
C PHE A 145 -0.81 8.29 -1.15
N PHE A 146 -1.64 8.09 -2.17
CA PHE A 146 -1.26 7.32 -3.35
C PHE A 146 -0.20 8.04 -4.20
N ASN A 147 -0.21 9.36 -4.24
CA ASN A 147 0.79 10.14 -4.96
C ASN A 147 2.19 10.07 -4.32
N VAL A 148 2.30 9.72 -3.05
CA VAL A 148 3.59 9.41 -2.43
C VAL A 148 4.05 8.03 -2.88
N PRO A 149 5.20 7.89 -3.56
CA PRO A 149 5.72 6.60 -3.94
C PRO A 149 6.09 5.77 -2.70
N PHE A 150 6.06 4.46 -2.84
CA PHE A 150 6.65 3.58 -1.82
C PHE A 150 8.16 3.80 -1.76
N GLU A 151 8.70 3.86 -0.56
CA GLU A 151 10.14 3.91 -0.36
C GLU A 151 10.76 2.55 -0.63
N THR A 152 11.74 2.49 -1.51
CA THR A 152 12.37 1.24 -1.98
C THR A 152 13.78 1.04 -1.44
N LYS A 153 14.32 1.99 -0.67
CA LYS A 153 15.71 1.98 -0.19
C LYS A 153 16.70 1.70 -1.34
N GLY A 154 16.57 2.48 -2.40
CA GLY A 154 17.41 2.31 -3.59
C GLY A 154 17.14 1.02 -4.37
N GLY A 155 15.92 0.47 -4.29
CA GLY A 155 15.52 -0.75 -5.01
C GLY A 155 15.73 -2.04 -4.21
N SER A 156 16.30 -1.97 -2.99
CA SER A 156 16.51 -3.16 -2.14
C SER A 156 15.22 -3.67 -1.49
N TRP A 157 14.21 -2.81 -1.38
CA TRP A 157 12.90 -3.13 -0.81
C TRP A 157 11.82 -3.22 -1.88
N GLU A 158 11.40 -4.42 -2.18
CA GLU A 158 10.27 -4.69 -3.04
C GLU A 158 9.10 -5.18 -2.18
N LEU A 159 8.03 -4.39 -2.14
CA LEU A 159 6.84 -4.74 -1.40
C LEU A 159 6.06 -5.85 -2.10
N ARG A 160 5.62 -6.83 -1.31
CA ARG A 160 4.72 -7.87 -1.78
C ARG A 160 3.29 -7.31 -1.88
N TYR A 161 2.49 -7.88 -2.78
CA TYR A 161 1.11 -7.41 -3.03
C TYR A 161 0.26 -7.30 -1.75
N TYR A 162 0.35 -8.27 -0.82
CA TYR A 162 -0.42 -8.24 0.41
C TYR A 162 0.04 -7.13 1.37
N GLN A 163 1.31 -6.75 1.36
CA GLN A 163 1.83 -5.61 2.11
C GLN A 163 1.28 -4.31 1.53
N GLN A 164 1.29 -4.16 0.20
CA GLN A 164 0.70 -3.01 -0.47
C GLN A 164 -0.81 -2.91 -0.17
N ASN A 165 -1.53 -4.02 -0.22
CA ASN A 165 -2.95 -4.07 0.12
C ASN A 165 -3.21 -3.64 1.58
N ALA A 166 -2.40 -4.11 2.54
CA ALA A 166 -2.52 -3.74 3.93
C ALA A 166 -2.27 -2.24 4.13
N ILE A 167 -1.18 -1.70 3.54
CA ILE A 167 -0.85 -0.28 3.60
C ILE A 167 -1.99 0.56 3.01
N ASN A 168 -2.47 0.21 1.83
CA ASN A 168 -3.53 0.96 1.14
C ASN A 168 -4.84 0.96 1.94
N LYS A 169 -5.21 -0.18 2.56
CA LYS A 169 -6.40 -0.25 3.44
C LYS A 169 -6.27 0.63 4.67
N VAL A 170 -5.08 0.67 5.29
CA VAL A 170 -4.83 1.56 6.44
C VAL A 170 -4.93 3.01 6.03
N LEU A 171 -4.29 3.41 4.93
CA LEU A 171 -4.32 4.79 4.46
C LEU A 171 -5.74 5.23 4.09
N LYS A 172 -6.53 4.34 3.48
CA LYS A 172 -7.96 4.59 3.25
C LYS A 172 -8.73 4.76 4.55
N ALA A 173 -8.46 3.93 5.56
CA ALA A 173 -9.08 4.04 6.87
C ALA A 173 -8.72 5.37 7.57
N VAL A 174 -7.45 5.79 7.49
CA VAL A 174 -6.97 7.09 8.00
C VAL A 174 -7.65 8.26 7.28
N ALA A 175 -7.74 8.21 5.96
CA ALA A 175 -8.43 9.24 5.17
C ALA A 175 -9.90 9.39 5.59
N ASN A 176 -10.56 8.27 5.96
CA ASN A 176 -11.94 8.23 6.43
C ASN A 176 -12.09 8.38 7.97
N ASP A 177 -11.11 8.96 8.64
CA ASP A 177 -11.12 9.27 10.09
C ASP A 177 -11.35 8.09 11.03
N GLN A 178 -11.01 6.87 10.59
CA GLN A 178 -11.08 5.70 11.49
C GLN A 178 -10.05 5.82 12.60
N LYS A 179 -10.53 5.86 13.84
CA LYS A 179 -9.69 6.08 15.04
C LYS A 179 -8.92 4.84 15.49
N LYS A 180 -9.35 3.64 15.12
CA LYS A 180 -8.72 2.37 15.52
C LYS A 180 -8.66 1.45 14.30
N ILE A 181 -7.46 0.98 13.98
CA ILE A 181 -7.20 0.12 12.82
C ILE A 181 -6.39 -1.07 13.31
N LEU A 182 -6.88 -2.29 13.08
CA LEU A 182 -6.16 -3.52 13.39
C LEU A 182 -5.64 -4.16 12.10
N ILE A 183 -4.35 -4.46 12.08
CA ILE A 183 -3.70 -5.22 11.00
C ILE A 183 -3.24 -6.56 11.56
N THR A 184 -3.71 -7.65 10.99
CA THR A 184 -3.23 -8.99 11.32
C THR A 184 -2.32 -9.51 10.21
N LEU A 185 -1.06 -9.75 10.56
CA LEU A 185 -0.04 -10.26 9.66
C LEU A 185 0.73 -11.40 10.35
N ALA A 186 1.00 -12.48 9.63
CA ALA A 186 1.78 -13.60 10.16
C ALA A 186 3.23 -13.16 10.50
N THR A 187 3.89 -13.91 11.37
CA THR A 187 5.30 -13.68 11.70
C THR A 187 6.18 -13.82 10.45
N GLY A 188 7.16 -12.94 10.29
CA GLY A 188 8.06 -12.95 9.13
C GLY A 188 7.47 -12.35 7.83
N THR A 189 6.24 -11.82 7.85
CA THR A 189 5.62 -11.20 6.67
C THR A 189 5.99 -9.73 6.45
N GLY A 190 6.85 -9.17 7.31
CA GLY A 190 7.36 -7.81 7.18
C GLY A 190 6.47 -6.74 7.82
N LYS A 191 5.93 -6.99 9.01
CA LYS A 191 5.12 -6.03 9.79
C LYS A 191 5.80 -4.66 9.90
N THR A 192 7.11 -4.64 10.23
CA THR A 192 7.90 -3.41 10.35
C THR A 192 7.98 -2.66 9.02
N ALA A 193 8.10 -3.36 7.88
CA ALA A 193 8.09 -2.72 6.57
C ALA A 193 6.73 -2.09 6.25
N VAL A 194 5.62 -2.75 6.63
CA VAL A 194 4.28 -2.19 6.49
C VAL A 194 4.11 -0.95 7.35
N ALA A 195 4.53 -1.00 8.63
CA ALA A 195 4.49 0.14 9.54
C ALA A 195 5.33 1.31 9.02
N PHE A 196 6.54 1.03 8.54
CA PHE A 196 7.42 2.02 7.91
C PHE A 196 6.74 2.71 6.73
N GLN A 197 6.17 1.96 5.80
CA GLN A 197 5.54 2.52 4.60
C GLN A 197 4.29 3.36 4.92
N ILE A 198 3.52 2.96 5.94
CA ILE A 198 2.40 3.77 6.44
C ILE A 198 2.92 5.11 6.96
N ALA A 199 3.91 5.06 7.86
CA ALA A 199 4.53 6.26 8.41
C ALA A 199 5.13 7.16 7.30
N TRP A 200 5.84 6.55 6.34
CA TRP A 200 6.43 7.23 5.18
C TRP A 200 5.38 8.01 4.38
N LYS A 201 4.30 7.34 4.00
CA LYS A 201 3.24 7.96 3.20
C LYS A 201 2.50 9.07 3.95
N LEU A 202 2.21 8.87 5.24
CA LEU A 202 1.62 9.91 6.08
C LEU A 202 2.54 11.12 6.23
N PHE A 203 3.84 10.88 6.44
CA PHE A 203 4.84 11.93 6.61
C PHE A 203 5.03 12.75 5.34
N GLN A 204 5.26 12.09 4.21
CA GLN A 204 5.48 12.75 2.92
C GLN A 204 4.22 13.47 2.40
N ALA A 205 3.03 12.94 2.68
CA ALA A 205 1.78 13.61 2.36
C ALA A 205 1.47 14.78 3.31
N LYS A 206 2.28 14.98 4.38
CA LYS A 206 2.04 15.98 5.44
C LYS A 206 0.64 15.85 6.06
N TRP A 207 0.22 14.59 6.26
CA TRP A 207 -1.03 14.33 6.96
C TRP A 207 -0.81 14.49 8.47
N ASN A 208 -1.71 15.16 9.14
CA ASN A 208 -1.79 15.23 10.60
C ASN A 208 -3.26 15.18 11.01
N ILE A 209 -3.54 15.08 12.31
CA ILE A 209 -4.90 14.90 12.81
C ILE A 209 -5.83 16.09 12.46
N ASN A 210 -5.25 17.28 12.25
CA ASN A 210 -5.99 18.49 11.84
C ASN A 210 -6.18 18.55 10.32
N LYS A 211 -5.55 17.66 9.56
CA LYS A 211 -5.62 17.62 8.09
C LYS A 211 -5.23 18.94 7.41
N ASP A 212 -4.36 19.76 8.04
CA ASP A 212 -3.93 21.06 7.50
C ASP A 212 -3.00 20.94 6.28
N GLY A 213 -2.33 19.79 6.12
CA GLY A 213 -1.42 19.54 5.00
C GLY A 213 -0.13 20.37 5.04
N ILE A 214 0.17 21.03 6.15
CA ILE A 214 1.29 21.96 6.32
C ILE A 214 2.48 21.23 6.99
N ARG A 215 2.24 20.64 8.16
CA ARG A 215 3.27 19.93 8.92
C ARG A 215 3.18 18.42 8.72
N SER A 216 4.31 17.74 8.80
CA SER A 216 4.36 16.28 8.89
C SER A 216 3.80 15.80 10.22
N PRO A 217 3.25 14.57 10.28
CA PRO A 217 2.67 14.02 11.51
C PRO A 217 3.73 13.75 12.56
N ARG A 218 3.31 13.78 13.83
CA ARG A 218 4.02 13.17 14.92
C ARG A 218 3.51 11.76 15.14
N ILE A 219 4.36 10.78 14.87
CA ILE A 219 4.02 9.35 14.91
C ILE A 219 4.72 8.72 16.10
N LEU A 220 3.98 8.00 16.93
CA LEU A 220 4.53 7.21 18.02
C LEU A 220 4.54 5.73 17.61
N PHE A 221 5.71 5.08 17.70
CA PHE A 221 5.89 3.64 17.54
C PHE A 221 6.12 3.01 18.91
N LEU A 222 5.18 2.21 19.36
CA LEU A 222 5.25 1.46 20.61
C LEU A 222 5.57 -0.01 20.33
N ALA A 223 6.69 -0.48 20.87
CA ALA A 223 7.10 -1.86 20.81
C ALA A 223 6.99 -2.55 22.18
N ASP A 224 6.96 -3.88 22.18
CA ASP A 224 6.96 -4.70 23.39
C ASP A 224 8.34 -4.67 24.08
N ARG A 225 9.42 -4.70 23.29
CA ARG A 225 10.80 -4.82 23.79
C ARG A 225 11.75 -3.82 23.15
N ASN A 226 12.82 -3.46 23.90
CA ASN A 226 13.84 -2.53 23.41
C ASN A 226 14.46 -2.97 22.08
N ILE A 227 14.79 -4.26 21.92
CA ILE A 227 15.37 -4.79 20.69
C ILE A 227 14.43 -4.52 19.49
N LEU A 228 13.12 -4.70 19.64
CA LEU A 228 12.14 -4.43 18.59
C LEU A 228 12.03 -2.94 18.29
N ALA A 229 12.06 -2.10 19.32
CA ALA A 229 12.07 -0.65 19.15
C ALA A 229 13.34 -0.15 18.44
N ASP A 230 14.50 -0.74 18.74
CA ASP A 230 15.77 -0.38 18.09
C ASP A 230 15.82 -0.91 16.65
N GLN A 231 15.30 -2.11 16.38
CA GLN A 231 15.15 -2.64 15.02
C GLN A 231 14.21 -1.76 14.17
N ALA A 232 13.08 -1.34 14.75
CA ALA A 232 12.16 -0.44 14.07
C ALA A 232 12.82 0.91 13.78
N PHE A 233 13.50 1.52 14.78
CA PHE A 233 14.24 2.76 14.61
C PHE A 233 15.24 2.67 13.45
N ASN A 234 16.06 1.61 13.40
CA ASN A 234 17.02 1.39 12.32
C ASN A 234 16.34 1.15 10.95
N ALA A 235 15.19 0.47 10.95
CA ALA A 235 14.43 0.24 9.73
C ALA A 235 13.87 1.54 9.11
N PHE A 236 13.69 2.59 9.92
CA PHE A 236 13.20 3.91 9.50
C PHE A 236 14.31 4.86 9.00
N GLY A 237 15.52 4.40 8.80
CA GLY A 237 16.67 5.20 8.38
C GLY A 237 16.59 5.87 6.99
N ALA A 238 15.43 5.80 6.29
CA ALA A 238 15.17 6.61 5.10
C ALA A 238 14.57 8.00 5.42
N PHE A 239 14.15 8.21 6.66
CA PHE A 239 13.77 9.53 7.16
C PHE A 239 15.03 10.33 7.53
N GLU A 240 14.92 11.65 7.57
CA GLU A 240 15.98 12.51 8.07
C GLU A 240 16.29 12.19 9.54
N ASP A 241 17.57 12.25 9.92
CA ASP A 241 18.02 11.84 11.26
C ASP A 241 17.35 12.64 12.38
N ASP A 242 17.08 13.91 12.17
CA ASP A 242 16.41 14.81 13.13
C ASP A 242 14.90 14.55 13.26
N ALA A 243 14.30 13.84 12.29
CA ALA A 243 12.91 13.39 12.37
C ALA A 243 12.73 12.21 13.33
N LEU A 244 13.77 11.41 13.58
CA LEU A 244 13.70 10.18 14.36
C LEU A 244 14.13 10.40 15.82
N VAL A 245 13.29 10.00 16.77
CA VAL A 245 13.56 10.14 18.21
C VAL A 245 13.39 8.78 18.91
N ARG A 246 14.47 8.30 19.54
CA ARG A 246 14.42 7.14 20.44
C ARG A 246 14.21 7.60 21.87
N ILE A 247 13.04 7.37 22.44
CA ILE A 247 12.73 7.71 23.84
C ILE A 247 13.30 6.62 24.74
N LYS A 248 14.26 6.99 25.61
CA LYS A 248 14.91 6.08 26.57
C LYS A 248 14.75 6.61 27.99
N PRO A 249 14.52 5.75 29.02
CA PRO A 249 14.40 6.18 30.41
C PRO A 249 15.61 6.99 30.91
N SER A 250 16.81 6.57 30.52
CA SER A 250 18.06 7.26 30.89
C SER A 250 18.13 8.70 30.35
N GLU A 251 17.57 8.96 29.18
CA GLU A 251 17.55 10.32 28.63
C GLU A 251 16.49 11.18 29.28
N ILE A 252 15.32 10.60 29.61
CA ILE A 252 14.26 11.31 30.36
C ILE A 252 14.81 11.70 31.74
N SER A 253 15.42 10.75 32.49
CA SER A 253 15.99 11.01 33.79
C SER A 253 17.08 12.08 33.75
N LYS A 254 17.94 12.07 32.72
CA LYS A 254 19.01 13.05 32.55
C LYS A 254 18.49 14.45 32.21
N LYS A 255 17.45 14.55 31.38
CA LYS A 255 16.91 15.84 30.91
C LYS A 255 15.73 16.34 31.73
N GLY A 256 15.19 15.54 32.64
CA GLY A 256 14.01 15.85 33.45
C GLY A 256 12.70 16.00 32.67
N LYS A 257 12.71 15.68 31.36
CA LYS A 257 11.54 15.83 30.49
C LYS A 257 11.61 14.88 29.31
N VAL A 258 10.45 14.56 28.77
CA VAL A 258 10.31 13.77 27.53
C VAL A 258 10.74 14.57 26.29
N PRO A 259 11.31 13.93 25.27
CA PRO A 259 11.67 14.61 24.01
C PRO A 259 10.42 15.01 23.23
N THR A 260 10.41 16.24 22.70
CA THR A 260 9.31 16.80 21.91
C THR A 260 9.73 17.22 20.49
N ASN A 261 11.05 17.28 20.24
CA ASN A 261 11.60 17.65 18.94
C ASN A 261 11.79 16.40 18.11
N GLY A 262 11.09 16.31 17.00
CA GLY A 262 11.10 15.20 16.06
C GLY A 262 9.70 14.91 15.51
N SER A 263 9.63 13.94 14.64
CA SER A 263 8.38 13.57 13.98
C SER A 263 8.01 12.10 14.23
N ILE A 264 8.98 11.20 14.39
CA ILE A 264 8.73 9.78 14.62
C ILE A 264 9.45 9.35 15.89
N PHE A 265 8.66 8.93 16.86
CA PHE A 265 9.10 8.60 18.20
C PHE A 265 9.02 7.10 18.43
N PHE A 266 10.09 6.49 18.93
CA PHE A 266 10.16 5.06 19.22
C PHE A 266 10.35 4.83 20.69
N THR A 267 9.52 3.98 21.28
CA THR A 267 9.67 3.59 22.69
C THR A 267 9.03 2.22 22.94
N ILE A 268 9.11 1.76 24.19
CA ILE A 268 8.43 0.56 24.66
C ILE A 268 7.34 0.94 25.67
N PHE A 269 6.33 0.10 25.80
CA PHE A 269 5.24 0.31 26.76
C PHE A 269 5.75 0.59 28.17
N GLN A 270 6.71 -0.22 28.67
CA GLN A 270 7.25 -0.05 30.02
C GLN A 270 7.85 1.34 30.23
N THR A 271 8.63 1.85 29.26
CA THR A 271 9.21 3.20 29.35
C THR A 271 8.12 4.27 29.37
N PHE A 272 7.09 4.10 28.56
CA PHE A 272 6.02 5.08 28.41
C PHE A 272 5.10 5.13 29.64
N MET A 273 4.94 3.98 30.33
CA MET A 273 4.12 3.83 31.53
C MET A 273 4.91 3.99 32.83
N SER A 274 6.25 4.16 32.79
CA SER A 274 7.09 4.30 33.99
C SER A 274 7.14 5.72 34.53
N GLY A 275 7.52 5.84 35.82
CA GLY A 275 7.61 7.10 36.58
C GLY A 275 6.53 7.17 37.68
N GLU A 276 6.69 8.07 38.65
CA GLU A 276 5.64 8.37 39.63
C GLU A 276 4.38 8.88 38.94
N GLU A 277 4.57 9.74 37.94
CA GLU A 277 3.59 10.01 36.90
C GLU A 277 4.07 9.35 35.59
N PRO A 278 3.19 8.58 34.90
CA PRO A 278 3.56 7.94 33.63
C PRO A 278 4.13 8.94 32.62
N ASN A 279 5.25 8.61 31.98
CA ASN A 279 5.94 9.50 31.04
C ASN A 279 5.04 10.00 29.89
N PHE A 280 4.01 9.23 29.50
CA PHE A 280 3.08 9.71 28.49
C PHE A 280 2.26 10.92 28.95
N GLY A 281 2.02 11.09 30.27
CA GLY A 281 1.31 12.24 30.83
C GLY A 281 2.04 13.58 30.64
N GLN A 282 3.32 13.56 30.32
CA GLN A 282 4.09 14.77 30.00
C GLN A 282 3.82 15.29 28.58
N TYR A 283 3.19 14.50 27.71
CA TYR A 283 2.78 14.95 26.38
C TYR A 283 1.36 15.52 26.41
N PRO A 284 1.08 16.62 25.68
CA PRO A 284 -0.30 17.03 25.42
C PRO A 284 -1.12 15.89 24.79
N LYS A 285 -2.42 15.84 25.06
CA LYS A 285 -3.32 14.78 24.59
C LYS A 285 -3.36 14.64 23.05
N ASP A 286 -3.09 15.73 22.33
CA ASP A 286 -3.08 15.88 20.89
C ASP A 286 -1.66 15.94 20.30
N PHE A 287 -0.63 15.57 21.10
CA PHE A 287 0.74 15.65 20.63
C PHE A 287 1.03 14.68 19.49
N PHE A 288 0.55 13.45 19.58
CA PHE A 288 0.74 12.44 18.54
C PHE A 288 -0.46 12.37 17.62
N ASP A 289 -0.22 12.49 16.32
CA ASP A 289 -1.25 12.38 15.28
C ASP A 289 -1.60 10.92 14.96
N PHE A 290 -0.61 10.02 15.08
CA PHE A 290 -0.75 8.61 14.75
C PHE A 290 0.08 7.74 15.69
N ILE A 291 -0.51 6.64 16.17
CA ILE A 291 0.17 5.70 17.06
C ILE A 291 0.19 4.32 16.42
N ILE A 292 1.38 3.74 16.29
CA ILE A 292 1.60 2.38 15.83
C ILE A 292 1.96 1.52 17.05
N VAL A 293 1.16 0.49 17.29
CA VAL A 293 1.39 -0.47 18.37
C VAL A 293 1.78 -1.81 17.76
N ASP A 294 3.05 -2.19 17.93
CA ASP A 294 3.55 -3.49 17.49
C ASP A 294 3.25 -4.56 18.54
N GLU A 295 2.88 -5.78 18.10
CA GLU A 295 2.53 -6.92 18.95
C GLU A 295 1.46 -6.58 20.00
N CYS A 296 0.42 -5.83 19.60
CA CYS A 296 -0.60 -5.29 20.52
C CYS A 296 -1.35 -6.36 21.37
N HIS A 297 -1.29 -7.64 20.97
CA HIS A 297 -1.86 -8.75 21.74
C HIS A 297 -1.09 -9.05 23.04
N ARG A 298 0.15 -8.55 23.19
CA ARG A 298 0.97 -8.74 24.39
C ARG A 298 0.80 -7.64 25.43
N GLY A 299 0.23 -6.51 25.05
CA GLY A 299 0.01 -5.36 25.93
C GLY A 299 -1.28 -5.39 26.74
N GLY A 300 -2.12 -6.41 26.53
CA GLY A 300 -3.44 -6.52 27.17
C GLY A 300 -3.59 -7.62 28.22
N ALA A 301 -2.51 -8.24 28.67
CA ALA A 301 -2.56 -9.36 29.60
C ALA A 301 -2.08 -9.00 30.99
N ASN A 302 -2.63 -7.97 31.59
CA ASN A 302 -2.73 -7.85 33.05
C ASN A 302 -4.01 -7.07 33.34
N ASP A 303 -4.95 -7.76 33.94
CA ASP A 303 -6.15 -7.21 34.60
C ASP A 303 -5.76 -6.18 35.67
#